data_86343545681a5614deabefca37eb968e
#
_entry.id   86343545681a5614deabefca37eb968e
#
_cell.length_a   1.000
_cell.length_b   1.000
_cell.length_c   1.000
_cell.angle_alpha   90.00
_cell.angle_beta   90.00
_cell.angle_gamma   90.00
#
_symmetry.space_group_name_H-M   'P 1'
#
loop_
_entity.id
_entity.type
_entity.pdbx_description
1 polymer ?
#
loop_
_entity_poly.entity_id
_entity_poly.type
_entity_poly.pdbx_seq_one_letter_code
_entity_poly.pdbx_strand_id
1 'polypeptide(L)'
;FPATIVMPGQISGPGWTIINPWGNTSMRVIQDIADGKEIALPNFGMEIIHHVHGYDVAQVFMNAITHRNVSLGESFDAEAENSITLYGYAKHLYEFFGHEPKIKFLGWNEWCEYEGNKEECEHTYYHIIRSGTFSIEKEKRLLEYKPKYTNLETIDLAIQSYIDRGLIS
;
A
#
# COMPACT_ATOMS: atom_id res chain seq x y z
N PHE A 1 8.68 21.04 22.56
CA PHE A 1 7.94 19.91 23.16
C PHE A 1 8.69 18.61 22.88
N PRO A 2 8.97 17.81 23.90
CA PRO A 2 9.70 16.56 23.74
C PRO A 2 8.77 15.48 23.16
N ALA A 3 8.75 15.36 21.82
CA ALA A 3 7.94 14.39 21.10
C ALA A 3 8.78 13.63 20.07
N THR A 4 8.34 12.44 19.73
CA THR A 4 8.78 11.69 18.57
C THR A 4 7.58 11.55 17.64
N ILE A 5 7.77 11.77 16.34
CA ILE A 5 6.73 11.65 15.33
C ILE A 5 7.01 10.39 14.51
N VAL A 6 5.98 9.56 14.29
CA VAL A 6 6.04 8.41 13.39
C VAL A 6 5.06 8.64 12.26
N MET A 7 5.54 8.55 11.03
CA MET A 7 4.78 8.77 9.79
C MET A 7 4.71 7.45 9.02
N PRO A 8 3.62 6.69 9.15
CA PRO A 8 3.48 5.45 8.41
C PRO A 8 3.04 5.68 6.96
N GLY A 9 3.45 4.79 6.07
CA GLY A 9 2.85 4.63 4.75
C GLY A 9 1.43 4.07 4.80
N GLN A 10 1.00 3.43 3.73
CA GLN A 10 -0.30 2.77 3.69
C GLN A 10 -0.28 1.53 4.59
N ILE A 11 -0.74 1.69 5.83
CA ILE A 11 -0.80 0.58 6.80
C ILE A 11 -1.73 -0.50 6.27
N SER A 12 -1.26 -1.74 6.30
CA SER A 12 -1.98 -2.89 5.78
C SER A 12 -1.72 -4.15 6.60
N GLY A 13 -2.44 -5.22 6.27
CA GLY A 13 -2.31 -6.53 6.90
C GLY A 13 -3.67 -7.20 7.13
N PRO A 14 -3.70 -8.38 7.75
CA PRO A 14 -4.93 -9.12 7.99
C PRO A 14 -5.98 -8.31 8.77
N GLY A 15 -7.20 -8.25 8.23
CA GLY A 15 -8.32 -7.55 8.86
C GLY A 15 -8.37 -6.03 8.61
N TRP A 16 -7.38 -5.45 7.95
CA TRP A 16 -7.34 -4.04 7.60
C TRP A 16 -7.82 -3.80 6.16
N THR A 17 -8.37 -2.61 5.89
CA THR A 17 -8.74 -2.21 4.52
C THR A 17 -7.49 -1.79 3.77
N ILE A 18 -7.17 -2.50 2.68
CA ILE A 18 -5.98 -2.21 1.88
C ILE A 18 -6.27 -1.15 0.81
N ILE A 19 -5.29 -0.30 0.55
CA ILE A 19 -5.26 0.52 -0.67
C ILE A 19 -4.90 -0.40 -1.83
N ASN A 20 -5.80 -0.48 -2.80
CA ASN A 20 -5.76 -1.42 -3.92
C ASN A 20 -4.93 -0.90 -5.12
N PRO A 21 -4.79 -1.66 -6.24
CA PRO A 21 -4.08 -1.21 -7.44
C PRO A 21 -4.65 0.03 -8.15
N TRP A 22 -5.85 0.48 -7.77
CA TRP A 22 -6.40 1.76 -8.22
C TRP A 22 -6.01 2.94 -7.31
N GLY A 23 -5.32 2.67 -6.20
CA GLY A 23 -5.01 3.70 -5.22
C GLY A 23 -6.19 4.10 -4.34
N ASN A 24 -7.23 3.28 -4.25
CA ASN A 24 -8.42 3.50 -3.42
C ASN A 24 -8.78 2.25 -2.61
N THR A 25 -10.00 2.19 -2.08
CA THR A 25 -10.47 1.07 -1.24
C THR A 25 -11.57 0.23 -1.88
N SER A 26 -11.89 0.47 -3.15
CA SER A 26 -12.90 -0.28 -3.89
C SER A 26 -12.52 -1.76 -4.00
N MET A 27 -13.39 -2.64 -3.53
CA MET A 27 -13.20 -4.08 -3.66
C MET A 27 -13.31 -4.58 -5.12
N ARG A 28 -13.91 -3.76 -6.00
CA ARG A 28 -14.19 -4.11 -7.38
C ARG A 28 -12.93 -4.52 -8.15
N VAL A 29 -11.85 -3.73 -8.08
CA VAL A 29 -10.62 -4.04 -8.82
C VAL A 29 -9.99 -5.35 -8.37
N ILE A 30 -10.04 -5.66 -7.08
CA ILE A 30 -9.47 -6.90 -6.55
C ILE A 30 -10.31 -8.09 -7.03
N GLN A 31 -11.65 -7.98 -6.97
CA GLN A 31 -12.54 -9.03 -7.47
C GLN A 31 -12.41 -9.20 -9.00
N ASP A 32 -12.34 -8.12 -9.77
CA ASP A 32 -12.15 -8.20 -11.22
C ASP A 32 -10.81 -8.88 -11.60
N ILE A 33 -9.75 -8.64 -10.83
CA ILE A 33 -8.47 -9.34 -10.99
C ILE A 33 -8.61 -10.83 -10.60
N ALA A 34 -9.27 -11.13 -9.47
CA ALA A 34 -9.52 -12.51 -9.03
C ALA A 34 -10.33 -13.31 -10.06
N ASP A 35 -11.26 -12.66 -10.76
CA ASP A 35 -12.02 -13.26 -11.86
C ASP A 35 -11.24 -13.33 -13.20
N GLY A 36 -10.00 -12.85 -13.24
CA GLY A 36 -9.19 -12.80 -14.48
C GLY A 36 -9.73 -11.86 -15.56
N LYS A 37 -10.54 -10.87 -15.19
CA LYS A 37 -11.08 -9.83 -16.09
C LYS A 37 -10.03 -8.77 -16.43
N GLU A 38 -10.26 -8.01 -17.50
CA GLU A 38 -9.45 -6.82 -17.82
C GLU A 38 -9.80 -5.67 -16.88
N ILE A 39 -8.76 -4.99 -16.37
CA ILE A 39 -8.89 -3.75 -15.60
C ILE A 39 -8.24 -2.58 -16.33
N ALA A 40 -8.66 -1.36 -15.96
CA ALA A 40 -7.98 -0.14 -16.39
C ALA A 40 -7.23 0.48 -15.21
N LEU A 41 -6.00 0.96 -15.44
CA LEU A 41 -5.26 1.79 -14.50
C LEU A 41 -5.28 3.25 -14.94
N PRO A 42 -5.26 4.20 -14.00
CA PRO A 42 -5.14 5.62 -14.32
C PRO A 42 -3.76 5.91 -14.92
N ASN A 43 -3.71 6.85 -15.88
CA ASN A 43 -2.50 7.28 -16.56
C ASN A 43 -1.72 6.07 -17.13
N PHE A 44 -0.52 5.81 -16.64
CA PHE A 44 0.30 4.65 -17.02
C PHE A 44 0.50 3.68 -15.86
N GLY A 45 -0.20 3.86 -14.74
CA GLY A 45 -0.04 3.04 -13.54
C GLY A 45 1.36 3.13 -12.90
N MET A 46 2.09 4.22 -13.15
CA MET A 46 3.46 4.41 -12.66
C MET A 46 3.53 5.15 -11.32
N GLU A 47 2.39 5.61 -10.84
CA GLU A 47 2.30 6.20 -9.51
C GLU A 47 2.63 5.14 -8.46
N ILE A 48 3.30 5.59 -7.42
CA ILE A 48 3.87 4.72 -6.38
C ILE A 48 3.00 4.79 -5.13
N ILE A 49 2.79 3.63 -4.52
CA ILE A 49 2.23 3.47 -3.18
C ILE A 49 3.18 2.64 -2.33
N HIS A 50 3.14 2.85 -1.00
CA HIS A 50 4.09 2.27 -0.09
C HIS A 50 3.37 1.60 1.09
N HIS A 51 3.01 0.33 0.91
CA HIS A 51 2.37 -0.46 1.97
C HIS A 51 3.38 -0.84 3.05
N VAL A 52 2.91 -0.82 4.29
CA VAL A 52 3.66 -1.30 5.45
C VAL A 52 2.76 -2.15 6.34
N HIS A 53 3.28 -3.24 6.85
CA HIS A 53 2.51 -4.09 7.76
C HIS A 53 2.32 -3.42 9.12
N GLY A 54 1.10 -3.51 9.70
CA GLY A 54 0.79 -2.91 11.00
C GLY A 54 1.73 -3.36 12.13
N TYR A 55 2.25 -4.59 12.06
CA TYR A 55 3.29 -5.08 12.97
C TYR A 55 4.58 -4.24 12.88
N ASP A 56 5.01 -3.89 11.67
CA ASP A 56 6.25 -3.14 11.45
C ASP A 56 6.08 -1.67 11.86
N VAL A 57 4.89 -1.10 11.69
CA VAL A 57 4.56 0.21 12.28
C VAL A 57 4.67 0.18 13.79
N ALA A 58 4.11 -0.84 14.44
CA ALA A 58 4.22 -1.02 15.88
C ALA A 58 5.68 -1.19 16.34
N GLN A 59 6.53 -1.87 15.55
CA GLN A 59 7.95 -2.01 15.81
C GLN A 59 8.66 -0.64 15.85
N VAL A 60 8.37 0.26 14.90
CA VAL A 60 8.95 1.63 14.91
C VAL A 60 8.55 2.38 16.17
N PHE A 61 7.28 2.32 16.59
CA PHE A 61 6.83 2.95 17.84
C PHE A 61 7.55 2.37 19.06
N MET A 62 7.63 1.05 19.18
CA MET A 62 8.29 0.39 20.30
C MET A 62 9.78 0.72 20.33
N ASN A 63 10.45 0.68 19.18
CA ASN A 63 11.86 1.02 19.09
C ASN A 63 12.12 2.50 19.41
N ALA A 64 11.23 3.42 18.99
CA ALA A 64 11.34 4.83 19.37
C ALA A 64 11.24 5.06 20.90
N ILE A 65 10.42 4.25 21.60
CA ILE A 65 10.31 4.30 23.06
C ILE A 65 11.59 3.78 23.73
N THR A 66 12.13 2.66 23.24
CA THR A 66 13.33 2.03 23.83
C THR A 66 14.62 2.79 23.52
N HIS A 67 14.67 3.48 22.37
CA HIS A 67 15.79 4.33 21.95
C HIS A 67 15.51 5.82 22.17
N ARG A 68 14.88 6.15 23.31
CA ARG A 68 14.41 7.50 23.61
C ARG A 68 15.49 8.58 23.53
N ASN A 69 16.75 8.23 23.83
CA ASN A 69 17.90 9.15 23.78
C ASN A 69 18.22 9.68 22.37
N VAL A 70 17.85 8.93 21.32
CA VAL A 70 18.06 9.32 19.91
C VAL A 70 16.75 9.61 19.17
N SER A 71 15.60 9.24 19.74
CA SER A 71 14.30 9.44 19.08
C SER A 71 13.63 10.73 19.49
N LEU A 72 13.97 11.30 20.63
CA LEU A 72 13.31 12.49 21.15
C LEU A 72 13.61 13.72 20.29
N GLY A 73 12.57 14.36 19.80
CA GLY A 73 12.68 15.53 18.90
C GLY A 73 12.77 15.15 17.42
N GLU A 74 12.75 13.86 17.10
CA GLU A 74 12.92 13.33 15.74
C GLU A 74 11.59 12.87 15.13
N SER A 75 11.58 12.79 13.80
CA SER A 75 10.52 12.15 13.02
C SER A 75 11.07 10.92 12.30
N PHE A 76 10.27 9.87 12.21
CA PHE A 76 10.62 8.58 11.61
C PHE A 76 9.53 8.14 10.64
N ASP A 77 9.96 7.60 9.49
CA ASP A 77 9.05 6.93 8.57
C ASP A 77 8.87 5.47 8.99
N ALA A 78 7.62 4.99 8.98
CA ALA A 78 7.34 3.58 9.23
C ALA A 78 6.89 2.93 7.92
N GLU A 79 7.86 2.40 7.18
CA GLU A 79 7.70 1.89 5.83
C GLU A 79 8.32 0.49 5.67
N ALA A 80 7.87 -0.25 4.63
CA ALA A 80 8.62 -1.40 4.14
C ALA A 80 9.89 -0.94 3.39
N GLU A 81 10.79 -1.86 3.07
CA GLU A 81 12.03 -1.51 2.33
C GLU A 81 11.75 -1.00 0.91
N ASN A 82 10.66 -1.47 0.30
CA ASN A 82 10.34 -1.19 -1.10
C ASN A 82 8.91 -0.65 -1.23
N SER A 83 8.72 0.23 -2.18
CA SER A 83 7.43 0.68 -2.68
C SER A 83 7.03 -0.09 -3.94
N ILE A 84 5.80 0.11 -4.42
CA ILE A 84 5.29 -0.54 -5.63
C ILE A 84 4.52 0.46 -6.48
N THR A 85 4.64 0.35 -7.82
CA THR A 85 3.77 1.10 -8.74
C THR A 85 2.37 0.46 -8.80
N LEU A 86 1.35 1.22 -9.18
CA LEU A 86 0.01 0.67 -9.39
C LEU A 86 0.03 -0.47 -10.42
N TYR A 87 0.82 -0.32 -11.48
CA TYR A 87 1.02 -1.37 -12.49
C TYR A 87 1.67 -2.62 -11.90
N GLY A 88 2.76 -2.46 -11.15
CA GLY A 88 3.44 -3.58 -10.48
C GLY A 88 2.51 -4.31 -9.52
N TYR A 89 1.69 -3.56 -8.79
CA TYR A 89 0.71 -4.11 -7.87
C TYR A 89 -0.37 -4.92 -8.60
N ALA A 90 -0.97 -4.34 -9.65
CA ALA A 90 -1.98 -5.06 -10.43
C ALA A 90 -1.41 -6.36 -11.03
N LYS A 91 -0.19 -6.31 -11.59
CA LYS A 91 0.50 -7.52 -12.07
C LYS A 91 0.65 -8.57 -10.99
N HIS A 92 1.16 -8.16 -9.81
CA HIS A 92 1.36 -9.05 -8.68
C HIS A 92 0.05 -9.75 -8.27
N LEU A 93 -1.08 -9.01 -8.22
CA LEU A 93 -2.36 -9.62 -7.90
C LEU A 93 -2.85 -10.60 -8.97
N TYR A 94 -2.66 -10.32 -10.26
CA TYR A 94 -2.96 -11.31 -11.29
C TYR A 94 -2.15 -12.59 -11.10
N GLU A 95 -0.86 -12.48 -10.82
CA GLU A 95 0.02 -13.61 -10.52
C GLU A 95 -0.45 -14.36 -9.26
N PHE A 96 -0.83 -13.65 -8.21
CA PHE A 96 -1.36 -14.21 -6.96
C PHE A 96 -2.61 -15.08 -7.20
N PHE A 97 -3.52 -14.62 -8.07
CA PHE A 97 -4.74 -15.36 -8.44
C PHE A 97 -4.53 -16.35 -9.60
N GLY A 98 -3.32 -16.49 -10.12
CA GLY A 98 -2.98 -17.46 -11.17
C GLY A 98 -3.45 -17.06 -12.57
N HIS A 99 -3.58 -15.75 -12.84
CA HIS A 99 -4.01 -15.21 -14.13
C HIS A 99 -2.89 -14.47 -14.85
N GLU A 100 -2.95 -14.46 -16.19
CA GLU A 100 -2.16 -13.53 -17.00
C GLU A 100 -2.71 -12.10 -16.85
N PRO A 101 -1.83 -11.08 -16.69
CA PRO A 101 -2.25 -9.70 -16.54
C PRO A 101 -3.02 -9.17 -17.77
N LYS A 102 -4.20 -8.61 -17.54
CA LYS A 102 -5.05 -7.95 -18.54
C LYS A 102 -5.27 -6.50 -18.13
N ILE A 103 -4.34 -5.64 -18.45
CA ILE A 103 -4.28 -4.26 -17.96
C ILE A 103 -4.29 -3.30 -19.15
N LYS A 104 -5.22 -2.36 -19.16
CA LYS A 104 -5.21 -1.20 -20.05
C LYS A 104 -4.96 0.09 -19.26
N PHE A 105 -4.59 1.13 -19.97
CA PHE A 105 -4.33 2.44 -19.37
C PHE A 105 -5.32 3.46 -19.93
N LEU A 106 -5.86 4.29 -19.05
CA LEU A 106 -6.78 5.36 -19.40
C LEU A 106 -6.26 6.70 -18.86
N GLY A 107 -6.49 7.77 -19.58
CA GLY A 107 -6.27 9.11 -19.05
C GLY A 107 -7.13 9.33 -17.79
N TRP A 108 -6.68 10.23 -16.89
CA TRP A 108 -7.32 10.43 -15.59
C TRP A 108 -8.86 10.58 -15.66
N ASN A 109 -9.35 11.43 -16.54
CA ASN A 109 -10.79 11.67 -16.65
C ASN A 109 -11.55 10.44 -17.14
N GLU A 110 -11.03 9.76 -18.16
CA GLU A 110 -11.60 8.52 -18.70
C GLU A 110 -11.58 7.40 -17.66
N TRP A 111 -10.52 7.34 -16.86
CA TRP A 111 -10.42 6.36 -15.80
C TRP A 111 -11.45 6.63 -14.68
N CYS A 112 -11.68 7.88 -14.31
CA CYS A 112 -12.72 8.24 -13.34
C CYS A 112 -14.14 7.89 -13.85
N GLU A 113 -14.39 8.04 -15.16
CA GLU A 113 -15.64 7.58 -15.78
C GLU A 113 -15.75 6.04 -15.75
N TYR A 114 -14.66 5.33 -16.01
CA TYR A 114 -14.59 3.87 -15.96
C TYR A 114 -14.79 3.34 -14.53
N GLU A 115 -14.18 3.96 -13.54
CA GLU A 115 -14.36 3.62 -12.12
C GLU A 115 -15.82 3.86 -11.69
N GLY A 116 -16.42 4.99 -12.10
CA GLY A 116 -17.85 5.27 -11.97
C GLY A 116 -18.29 5.77 -10.60
N ASN A 117 -17.42 5.80 -9.59
CA ASN A 117 -17.69 6.35 -8.28
C ASN A 117 -16.78 7.56 -8.01
N LYS A 118 -17.41 8.74 -7.91
CA LYS A 118 -16.68 10.00 -7.70
C LYS A 118 -15.86 10.02 -6.42
N GLU A 119 -16.36 9.44 -5.34
CA GLU A 119 -15.68 9.39 -4.05
C GLU A 119 -14.42 8.51 -4.12
N GLU A 120 -14.50 7.34 -4.75
CA GLU A 120 -13.35 6.46 -4.97
C GLU A 120 -12.31 7.09 -5.92
N CYS A 121 -12.76 7.83 -6.94
CA CYS A 121 -11.86 8.59 -7.81
C CYS A 121 -11.11 9.69 -7.02
N GLU A 122 -11.79 10.37 -6.09
CA GLU A 122 -11.16 11.36 -5.21
C GLU A 122 -10.18 10.69 -4.23
N HIS A 123 -10.52 9.54 -3.67
CA HIS A 123 -9.61 8.74 -2.83
C HIS A 123 -8.36 8.34 -3.60
N THR A 124 -8.50 7.85 -4.84
CA THR A 124 -7.36 7.57 -5.72
C THR A 124 -6.46 8.78 -5.87
N TYR A 125 -7.04 9.95 -6.20
CA TYR A 125 -6.26 11.18 -6.35
C TYR A 125 -5.41 11.49 -5.13
N TYR A 126 -5.98 11.44 -3.93
CA TYR A 126 -5.25 11.74 -2.69
C TYR A 126 -4.15 10.73 -2.37
N HIS A 127 -4.29 9.48 -2.75
CA HIS A 127 -3.25 8.48 -2.51
C HIS A 127 -2.10 8.57 -3.51
N ILE A 128 -2.40 8.86 -4.79
CA ILE A 128 -1.39 8.80 -5.85
C ILE A 128 -0.70 10.14 -6.15
N ILE A 129 -1.30 11.27 -5.76
CA ILE A 129 -0.71 12.61 -6.01
C ILE A 129 0.65 12.80 -5.33
N ARG A 130 0.91 12.06 -4.26
CA ARG A 130 2.17 12.10 -3.51
C ARG A 130 3.11 10.97 -3.87
N SER A 131 2.93 10.39 -5.04
CA SER A 131 3.71 9.28 -5.59
C SER A 131 5.20 9.37 -5.24
N GLY A 132 5.58 8.86 -4.09
CA GLY A 132 6.93 8.93 -3.54
C GLY A 132 7.39 7.59 -2.99
N THR A 133 8.71 7.43 -2.94
CA THR A 133 9.35 6.34 -2.20
C THR A 133 10.18 6.93 -1.06
N PHE A 134 10.16 6.27 0.07
CA PHE A 134 10.82 6.74 1.29
C PHE A 134 11.93 5.77 1.69
N SER A 135 12.99 6.31 2.27
CA SER A 135 14.10 5.52 2.77
C SER A 135 13.96 5.28 4.26
N ILE A 136 14.14 4.05 4.71
CA ILE A 136 14.13 3.65 6.12
C ILE A 136 15.53 3.56 6.74
N GLU A 137 16.54 4.12 6.08
CA GLU A 137 17.93 4.04 6.55
C GLU A 137 18.17 4.80 7.88
N LYS A 138 17.39 5.85 8.13
CA LYS A 138 17.41 6.57 9.41
C LYS A 138 16.86 5.68 10.54
N GLU A 139 15.75 5.02 10.29
CA GLU A 139 15.08 4.10 11.21
C GLU A 139 15.94 2.89 11.53
N LYS A 140 16.57 2.30 10.52
CA LYS A 140 17.55 1.20 10.70
C LYS A 140 18.69 1.64 11.58
N ARG A 141 19.26 2.80 11.32
CA ARG A 141 20.45 3.31 12.03
C ARG A 141 20.16 3.76 13.45
N LEU A 142 19.06 4.47 13.69
CA LEU A 142 18.75 5.11 14.99
C LEU A 142 17.84 4.26 15.88
N LEU A 143 16.96 3.49 15.28
CA LEU A 143 15.98 2.68 16.00
C LEU A 143 16.21 1.19 15.89
N GLU A 144 17.27 0.76 15.19
CA GLU A 144 17.52 -0.66 14.89
C GLU A 144 16.30 -1.32 14.20
N TYR A 145 15.54 -0.55 13.43
CA TYR A 145 14.36 -1.02 12.74
C TYR A 145 14.71 -2.08 11.70
N LYS A 146 13.98 -3.17 11.72
CA LYS A 146 14.10 -4.27 10.76
C LYS A 146 12.70 -4.73 10.40
N PRO A 147 12.13 -4.23 9.28
CA PRO A 147 10.80 -4.66 8.86
C PRO A 147 10.76 -6.18 8.71
N LYS A 148 9.72 -6.78 9.26
CA LYS A 148 9.49 -8.22 9.22
C LYS A 148 8.86 -8.64 7.90
N TYR A 149 8.08 -7.75 7.30
CA TYR A 149 7.32 -8.01 6.08
C TYR A 149 7.77 -7.09 4.95
N THR A 150 7.91 -7.65 3.76
CA THR A 150 8.02 -6.86 2.54
C THR A 150 6.69 -6.22 2.18
N ASN A 151 6.71 -5.28 1.25
CA ASN A 151 5.50 -4.67 0.68
C ASN A 151 4.57 -5.74 0.08
N LEU A 152 5.11 -6.67 -0.71
CA LEU A 152 4.32 -7.73 -1.36
C LEU A 152 3.75 -8.72 -0.35
N GLU A 153 4.52 -9.19 0.63
CA GLU A 153 4.01 -10.05 1.69
C GLU A 153 2.89 -9.39 2.48
N THR A 154 2.98 -8.08 2.72
CA THR A 154 1.92 -7.31 3.39
C THR A 154 0.64 -7.30 2.55
N ILE A 155 0.77 -7.11 1.24
CA ILE A 155 -0.34 -7.18 0.29
C ILE A 155 -0.97 -8.58 0.30
N ASP A 156 -0.16 -9.62 0.14
CA ASP A 156 -0.63 -11.01 0.08
C ASP A 156 -1.40 -11.40 1.33
N LEU A 157 -0.90 -11.05 2.51
CA LEU A 157 -1.58 -11.31 3.78
C LEU A 157 -2.92 -10.58 3.90
N ALA A 158 -3.01 -9.35 3.40
CA ALA A 158 -4.25 -8.59 3.40
C ALA A 158 -5.28 -9.19 2.43
N ILE A 159 -4.85 -9.57 1.21
CA ILE A 159 -5.70 -10.22 0.21
C ILE A 159 -6.17 -11.60 0.70
N GLN A 160 -5.26 -12.40 1.27
CA GLN A 160 -5.64 -13.69 1.85
C GLN A 160 -6.70 -13.53 2.95
N SER A 161 -6.56 -12.51 3.79
CA SER A 161 -7.58 -12.19 4.81
C SER A 161 -8.94 -11.82 4.20
N TYR A 162 -8.97 -11.20 3.02
CA TYR A 162 -10.23 -10.94 2.31
C TYR A 162 -10.88 -12.23 1.79
N ILE A 163 -10.08 -13.16 1.26
CA ILE A 163 -10.54 -14.48 0.81
C ILE A 163 -11.08 -15.27 2.00
N ASP A 164 -10.32 -15.36 3.09
CA ASP A 164 -10.71 -16.11 4.30
C ASP A 164 -12.01 -15.60 4.93
N ARG A 165 -12.30 -14.31 4.75
CA ARG A 165 -13.53 -13.65 5.23
C ARG A 165 -14.68 -13.70 4.22
N GLY A 166 -14.47 -14.27 3.04
CA GLY A 166 -15.46 -14.35 1.97
C GLY A 166 -15.80 -13.00 1.34
N LEU A 167 -14.90 -12.02 1.39
CA LEU A 167 -15.06 -10.70 0.77
C LEU A 167 -14.64 -10.71 -0.71
N ILE A 168 -13.83 -11.68 -1.09
CA ILE A 168 -13.39 -11.99 -2.46
C ILE A 168 -13.56 -13.49 -2.68
N SER A 169 -14.02 -13.87 -3.85
CA SER A 169 -14.30 -15.27 -4.22
C SER A 169 -13.52 -15.69 -5.45
#